data_c96bcca8e33142a9b44b37d996bf1242
#
_entry.id   c96bcca8e33142a9b44b37d996bf1242
#
_cell.length_a   1.000
_cell.length_b   1.000
_cell.length_c   1.000
_cell.angle_alpha   90.00
_cell.angle_beta   90.00
_cell.angle_gamma   90.00
#
_symmetry.space_group_name_H-M   'P 1'
#
loop_
_entity.id
_entity.type
_entity.pdbx_description
1 polymer ?
#
loop_
_entity_poly.entity_id
_entity_poly.type
_entity_poly.pdbx_seq_one_letter_code
_entity_poly.pdbx_strand_id
1 'polypeptide(L)'
;MSKQEVILCENLESSIGRAVENCPHDRLFILTDDHTHRLCLSQLMNLPFLKDAVEITIGAEDVHKTLETLASVWQVLSEKGATRHSLLINLGGGMVTDLGGFAAATFKRGIAYINIPTTLLAMVDASVGGKTGINFNGLKNEIGAFAPASSVLIETEFLRTLDAHNFFSGYAEMLKHGLISNTAHWAELLAFDTEKMDYGYLKELVGRSVQVKEDIVEQDPFEHGIRKALNLGHTVGHAFESLALAENRPILHGYAVAWGIVCELYLSHLKTGFPKDKMRQTIQFIKDNYGAFTFDCKQYERLYGFMQHDKKNNAGVINFTLLKEIGDISINQTTDKDTIFEMFDFYRECMGM
;
A
#
# COMPACT_ATOMS: atom_id res chain seq x y z
N MET A 1 1.44 20.65 -9.00
CA MET A 1 0.41 19.91 -8.24
C MET A 1 0.37 20.49 -6.84
N SER A 2 -0.80 20.63 -6.22
CA SER A 2 -0.89 20.96 -4.78
C SER A 2 -0.18 19.86 -3.98
N LYS A 3 0.59 20.24 -2.95
CA LYS A 3 1.22 19.28 -2.05
C LYS A 3 0.10 18.56 -1.28
N GLN A 4 0.16 17.23 -1.22
CA GLN A 4 -0.71 16.44 -0.36
C GLN A 4 -0.33 16.71 1.10
N GLU A 5 -1.30 16.99 1.96
CA GLU A 5 -1.07 17.13 3.39
C GLU A 5 -1.38 15.79 4.07
N VAL A 6 -0.41 15.21 4.78
CA VAL A 6 -0.64 13.98 5.58
C VAL A 6 -0.66 14.34 7.05
N ILE A 7 -1.75 14.00 7.73
CA ILE A 7 -2.03 14.38 9.12
C ILE A 7 -2.22 13.11 9.96
N LEU A 8 -1.35 12.91 10.93
CA LEU A 8 -1.54 11.91 11.97
C LEU A 8 -2.49 12.50 13.03
N CYS A 9 -3.75 12.03 13.05
CA CYS A 9 -4.79 12.63 13.84
C CYS A 9 -4.54 12.49 15.35
N GLU A 10 -4.49 13.59 16.09
CA GLU A 10 -4.56 13.57 17.55
C GLU A 10 -6.01 13.45 18.03
N ASN A 11 -6.92 14.10 17.29
CA ASN A 11 -8.36 14.02 17.47
C ASN A 11 -9.03 14.00 16.09
N LEU A 12 -9.80 12.95 15.81
CA LEU A 12 -10.41 12.71 14.50
C LEU A 12 -11.36 13.83 14.10
N GLU A 13 -12.26 14.27 15.01
CA GLU A 13 -13.26 15.31 14.74
C GLU A 13 -12.60 16.62 14.31
N SER A 14 -11.62 17.10 15.09
CA SER A 14 -10.94 18.36 14.79
C SER A 14 -10.09 18.28 13.52
N SER A 15 -9.50 17.11 13.22
CA SER A 15 -8.70 16.90 12.02
C SER A 15 -9.59 16.89 10.77
N ILE A 16 -10.73 16.18 10.80
CA ILE A 16 -11.70 16.16 9.70
C ILE A 16 -12.31 17.56 9.52
N GLY A 17 -12.73 18.22 10.59
CA GLY A 17 -13.31 19.56 10.52
C GLY A 17 -12.39 20.53 9.79
N ARG A 18 -11.11 20.58 10.19
CA ARG A 18 -10.12 21.44 9.56
C ARG A 18 -9.87 21.08 8.09
N ALA A 19 -9.78 19.79 7.77
CA ALA A 19 -9.56 19.34 6.40
C ALA A 19 -10.74 19.69 5.49
N VAL A 20 -11.98 19.56 5.99
CA VAL A 20 -13.21 19.93 5.26
C VAL A 20 -13.31 21.46 5.09
N GLU A 21 -13.00 22.26 6.11
CA GLU A 21 -12.95 23.73 6.04
C GLU A 21 -11.91 24.22 5.03
N ASN A 22 -10.75 23.55 4.96
CA ASN A 22 -9.69 23.88 3.99
C ASN A 22 -10.04 23.49 2.53
N CYS A 23 -11.13 22.74 2.33
CA CYS A 23 -11.67 22.37 1.02
C CYS A 23 -13.05 23.01 0.79
N PRO A 24 -13.16 24.29 0.39
CA PRO A 24 -14.45 24.92 0.11
C PRO A 24 -15.26 24.09 -0.89
N HIS A 25 -16.48 23.73 -0.54
CA HIS A 25 -17.30 22.82 -1.33
C HIS A 25 -18.77 23.21 -1.29
N ASP A 26 -19.52 22.85 -2.33
CA ASP A 26 -20.95 23.03 -2.43
C ASP A 26 -21.73 21.77 -2.02
N ARG A 27 -21.13 20.59 -2.16
CA ARG A 27 -21.67 19.29 -1.76
C ARG A 27 -20.58 18.40 -1.23
N LEU A 28 -20.95 17.57 -0.26
CA LEU A 28 -20.06 16.63 0.39
C LEU A 28 -20.53 15.20 0.15
N PHE A 29 -19.61 14.33 -0.24
CA PHE A 29 -19.84 12.92 -0.46
C PHE A 29 -18.88 12.09 0.40
N ILE A 30 -19.32 10.94 0.88
CA ILE A 30 -18.48 9.98 1.61
C ILE A 30 -18.55 8.63 0.87
N LEU A 31 -17.41 8.15 0.39
CA LEU A 31 -17.27 6.85 -0.23
C LEU A 31 -16.73 5.85 0.77
N THR A 32 -17.41 4.72 0.91
CA THR A 32 -17.04 3.57 1.73
C THR A 32 -17.18 2.28 0.92
N ASP A 33 -16.57 1.20 1.40
CA ASP A 33 -17.01 -0.15 1.03
C ASP A 33 -17.96 -0.74 2.08
N ASP A 34 -18.53 -1.92 1.82
CA ASP A 34 -19.48 -2.59 2.70
C ASP A 34 -18.91 -2.81 4.12
N HIS A 35 -17.61 -3.07 4.25
CA HIS A 35 -16.96 -3.28 5.54
C HIS A 35 -16.79 -1.96 6.29
N THR A 36 -16.26 -0.95 5.66
CA THR A 36 -15.99 0.35 6.29
C THR A 36 -17.26 1.16 6.53
N HIS A 37 -18.29 0.98 5.69
CA HIS A 37 -19.62 1.48 5.96
C HIS A 37 -20.13 0.97 7.32
N ARG A 38 -20.06 -0.33 7.56
CA ARG A 38 -20.54 -0.97 8.79
C ARG A 38 -19.69 -0.67 10.02
N LEU A 39 -18.36 -0.65 9.87
CA LEU A 39 -17.42 -0.63 11.00
C LEU A 39 -16.89 0.77 11.35
N CYS A 40 -16.83 1.66 10.37
CA CYS A 40 -16.13 2.94 10.53
C CYS A 40 -17.03 4.17 10.33
N LEU A 41 -18.02 4.11 9.43
CA LEU A 41 -18.79 5.28 9.01
C LEU A 41 -19.53 5.96 10.16
N SER A 42 -20.06 5.20 11.11
CA SER A 42 -20.80 5.75 12.26
C SER A 42 -19.98 6.73 13.11
N GLN A 43 -18.66 6.59 13.13
CA GLN A 43 -17.76 7.52 13.83
C GLN A 43 -17.72 8.90 13.16
N LEU A 44 -17.96 8.96 11.86
CA LEU A 44 -17.97 10.20 11.08
C LEU A 44 -19.35 10.85 11.05
N MET A 45 -20.41 10.07 10.87
CA MET A 45 -21.78 10.60 10.69
C MET A 45 -22.36 11.30 11.92
N ASN A 46 -21.74 11.11 13.09
CA ASN A 46 -22.07 11.85 14.28
C ASN A 46 -21.51 13.29 14.30
N LEU A 47 -20.61 13.62 13.34
CA LEU A 47 -20.00 14.95 13.25
C LEU A 47 -20.96 15.94 12.57
N PRO A 48 -21.26 17.09 13.19
CA PRO A 48 -22.30 18.00 12.70
C PRO A 48 -22.10 18.48 11.26
N PHE A 49 -20.84 18.67 10.85
CA PHE A 49 -20.49 19.16 9.51
C PHE A 49 -20.54 18.07 8.42
N LEU A 50 -20.71 16.79 8.78
CA LEU A 50 -20.90 15.67 7.84
C LEU A 50 -22.36 15.22 7.72
N LYS A 51 -23.28 15.81 8.50
CA LYS A 51 -24.67 15.37 8.62
C LYS A 51 -25.42 15.30 7.28
N ASP A 52 -25.12 16.22 6.38
CA ASP A 52 -25.76 16.31 5.07
C ASP A 52 -24.93 15.68 3.94
N ALA A 53 -23.87 14.93 4.29
CA ALA A 53 -23.04 14.25 3.33
C ALA A 53 -23.81 13.11 2.62
N VAL A 54 -23.63 12.99 1.33
CA VAL A 54 -24.21 11.90 0.54
C VAL A 54 -23.32 10.67 0.65
N GLU A 55 -23.86 9.58 1.18
CA GLU A 55 -23.17 8.31 1.30
C GLU A 55 -23.15 7.55 -0.03
N ILE A 56 -21.98 6.99 -0.36
CA ILE A 56 -21.76 6.08 -1.51
C ILE A 56 -21.09 4.84 -0.96
N THR A 57 -21.71 3.69 -1.14
CA THR A 57 -21.14 2.41 -0.70
C THR A 57 -20.91 1.52 -1.91
N ILE A 58 -19.71 0.92 -1.99
CA ILE A 58 -19.30 -0.01 -3.04
C ILE A 58 -19.00 -1.39 -2.45
N GLY A 59 -18.90 -2.41 -3.28
CA GLY A 59 -18.51 -3.75 -2.84
C GLY A 59 -17.11 -3.72 -2.21
N ALA A 60 -16.91 -4.53 -1.17
CA ALA A 60 -15.63 -4.68 -0.50
C ALA A 60 -14.65 -5.54 -1.32
N GLU A 61 -13.38 -5.49 -0.97
CA GLU A 61 -12.27 -6.25 -1.53
C GLU A 61 -11.82 -5.81 -2.94
N ASP A 62 -10.60 -6.20 -3.31
CA ASP A 62 -9.91 -5.78 -4.54
C ASP A 62 -10.62 -6.24 -5.83
N VAL A 63 -11.48 -7.27 -5.75
CA VAL A 63 -12.31 -7.72 -6.88
C VAL A 63 -13.30 -6.67 -7.37
N HIS A 64 -13.66 -5.71 -6.51
CA HIS A 64 -14.54 -4.59 -6.83
C HIS A 64 -13.78 -3.33 -7.30
N LYS A 65 -12.46 -3.39 -7.40
CA LYS A 65 -11.65 -2.26 -7.92
C LYS A 65 -11.70 -2.21 -9.45
N THR A 66 -12.89 -2.09 -10.00
CA THR A 66 -13.17 -2.24 -11.44
C THR A 66 -13.70 -0.96 -12.08
N LEU A 67 -13.74 -0.95 -13.43
CA LEU A 67 -14.34 0.14 -14.20
C LEU A 67 -15.84 0.28 -13.93
N GLU A 68 -16.54 -0.83 -13.73
CA GLU A 68 -17.98 -0.86 -13.46
C GLU A 68 -18.27 -0.20 -12.10
N THR A 69 -17.50 -0.53 -11.08
CA THR A 69 -17.61 0.11 -9.76
C THR A 69 -17.28 1.61 -9.84
N LEU A 70 -16.23 1.98 -10.57
CA LEU A 70 -15.88 3.38 -10.81
C LEU A 70 -17.03 4.14 -11.51
N ALA A 71 -17.63 3.53 -12.53
CA ALA A 71 -18.77 4.12 -13.25
C ALA A 71 -19.99 4.32 -12.32
N SER A 72 -20.26 3.39 -11.41
CA SER A 72 -21.33 3.52 -10.42
C SER A 72 -21.11 4.70 -9.48
N VAL A 73 -19.86 4.93 -9.04
CA VAL A 73 -19.52 6.11 -8.22
C VAL A 73 -19.77 7.41 -9.00
N TRP A 74 -19.34 7.50 -10.27
CA TRP A 74 -19.62 8.68 -11.10
C TRP A 74 -21.12 8.90 -11.32
N GLN A 75 -21.87 7.83 -11.48
CA GLN A 75 -23.33 7.91 -11.64
C GLN A 75 -23.97 8.54 -10.41
N VAL A 76 -23.65 8.05 -9.20
CA VAL A 76 -24.20 8.63 -7.95
C VAL A 76 -23.77 10.09 -7.78
N LEU A 77 -22.49 10.42 -8.01
CA LEU A 77 -22.03 11.81 -7.99
C LEU A 77 -22.87 12.70 -8.93
N SER A 78 -23.13 12.23 -10.15
CA SER A 78 -23.91 12.98 -11.15
C SER A 78 -25.39 13.13 -10.74
N GLU A 79 -26.05 12.04 -10.35
CA GLU A 79 -27.46 12.01 -9.96
C GLU A 79 -27.73 12.86 -8.72
N LYS A 80 -26.79 12.89 -7.78
CA LYS A 80 -26.87 13.71 -6.57
C LYS A 80 -26.39 15.15 -6.78
N GLY A 81 -26.13 15.53 -8.02
CA GLY A 81 -25.83 16.90 -8.43
C GLY A 81 -24.45 17.41 -8.00
N ALA A 82 -23.45 16.53 -7.96
CA ALA A 82 -22.06 16.96 -7.72
C ALA A 82 -21.59 17.94 -8.80
N THR A 83 -20.89 18.99 -8.39
CA THR A 83 -20.29 20.00 -9.26
C THR A 83 -18.76 19.86 -9.30
N ARG A 84 -18.07 20.79 -9.93
CA ARG A 84 -16.59 20.87 -9.87
C ARG A 84 -16.07 21.34 -8.51
N HIS A 85 -16.94 21.84 -7.66
CA HIS A 85 -16.62 22.34 -6.32
C HIS A 85 -17.06 21.37 -5.23
N SER A 86 -17.50 20.17 -5.58
CA SER A 86 -17.88 19.16 -4.59
C SER A 86 -16.64 18.52 -3.98
N LEU A 87 -16.80 17.98 -2.76
CA LEU A 87 -15.75 17.29 -2.01
C LEU A 87 -16.13 15.82 -1.83
N LEU A 88 -15.18 14.91 -2.09
CA LEU A 88 -15.30 13.48 -1.83
C LEU A 88 -14.40 13.08 -0.67
N ILE A 89 -14.94 12.45 0.36
CA ILE A 89 -14.19 11.80 1.43
C ILE A 89 -14.16 10.30 1.16
N ASN A 90 -12.97 9.73 1.02
CA ASN A 90 -12.76 8.29 0.88
C ASN A 90 -12.45 7.71 2.26
N LEU A 91 -13.39 7.00 2.86
CA LEU A 91 -13.23 6.32 4.14
C LEU A 91 -13.08 4.82 3.90
N GLY A 92 -11.85 4.31 3.91
CA GLY A 92 -11.65 2.88 3.64
C GLY A 92 -10.20 2.44 3.49
N GLY A 93 -10.02 1.19 3.10
CA GLY A 93 -8.72 0.62 2.77
C GLY A 93 -8.16 1.12 1.43
N GLY A 94 -7.05 0.52 0.98
CA GLY A 94 -6.38 0.90 -0.27
C GLY A 94 -7.28 0.85 -1.49
N MET A 95 -8.21 -0.10 -1.57
CA MET A 95 -9.17 -0.19 -2.67
C MET A 95 -10.05 1.07 -2.74
N VAL A 96 -10.60 1.50 -1.62
CA VAL A 96 -11.49 2.69 -1.54
C VAL A 96 -10.69 3.97 -1.84
N THR A 97 -9.49 4.10 -1.28
CA THR A 97 -8.67 5.31 -1.49
C THR A 97 -8.17 5.43 -2.93
N ASP A 98 -7.80 4.32 -3.57
CA ASP A 98 -7.34 4.31 -4.97
C ASP A 98 -8.49 4.57 -5.96
N LEU A 99 -9.60 3.82 -5.83
CA LEU A 99 -10.76 3.96 -6.70
C LEU A 99 -11.45 5.31 -6.50
N GLY A 100 -11.65 5.72 -5.25
CA GLY A 100 -12.27 7.00 -4.91
C GLY A 100 -11.41 8.19 -5.34
N GLY A 101 -10.09 8.10 -5.15
CA GLY A 101 -9.15 9.10 -5.67
C GLY A 101 -9.19 9.21 -7.19
N PHE A 102 -9.27 8.07 -7.91
CA PHE A 102 -9.41 8.06 -9.36
C PHE A 102 -10.78 8.56 -9.82
N ALA A 103 -11.85 8.24 -9.09
CA ALA A 103 -13.18 8.80 -9.33
C ALA A 103 -13.16 10.33 -9.21
N ALA A 104 -12.56 10.85 -8.15
CA ALA A 104 -12.42 12.30 -7.93
C ALA A 104 -11.56 12.96 -9.01
N ALA A 105 -10.43 12.37 -9.38
CA ALA A 105 -9.51 12.90 -10.38
C ALA A 105 -10.13 13.02 -11.78
N THR A 106 -11.07 12.14 -12.11
CA THR A 106 -11.66 12.04 -13.44
C THR A 106 -13.04 12.65 -13.57
N PHE A 107 -13.83 12.69 -12.48
CA PHE A 107 -15.15 13.32 -12.47
C PHE A 107 -15.03 14.81 -12.75
N LYS A 108 -15.75 15.31 -13.79
CA LYS A 108 -15.73 16.73 -14.22
C LYS A 108 -14.32 17.33 -14.41
N ARG A 109 -13.33 16.53 -14.73
CA ARG A 109 -11.89 16.87 -14.87
C ARG A 109 -11.21 17.19 -13.54
N GLY A 110 -11.71 16.66 -12.45
CA GLY A 110 -11.17 16.75 -11.11
C GLY A 110 -12.08 17.50 -10.13
N ILE A 111 -12.34 16.86 -8.99
CA ILE A 111 -12.94 17.44 -7.78
C ILE A 111 -11.98 17.24 -6.62
N ALA A 112 -12.10 18.06 -5.58
CA ALA A 112 -11.32 17.86 -4.36
C ALA A 112 -11.69 16.55 -3.64
N TYR A 113 -10.68 15.91 -3.00
CA TYR A 113 -10.96 14.75 -2.19
C TYR A 113 -10.01 14.64 -0.99
N ILE A 114 -10.47 13.96 0.05
CA ILE A 114 -9.75 13.65 1.29
C ILE A 114 -9.75 12.14 1.47
N ASN A 115 -8.61 11.56 1.84
CA ASN A 115 -8.52 10.16 2.23
C ASN A 115 -8.51 10.01 3.75
N ILE A 116 -9.34 9.10 4.27
CA ILE A 116 -9.32 8.62 5.65
C ILE A 116 -9.06 7.10 5.59
N PRO A 117 -7.78 6.68 5.54
CA PRO A 117 -7.44 5.28 5.43
C PRO A 117 -7.79 4.52 6.71
N THR A 118 -8.39 3.33 6.56
CA THR A 118 -8.83 2.51 7.69
C THR A 118 -8.05 1.20 7.85
N THR A 119 -7.21 0.84 6.88
CA THR A 119 -6.29 -0.30 6.97
C THR A 119 -4.86 0.18 7.14
N LEU A 120 -4.02 -0.61 7.83
CA LEU A 120 -2.61 -0.24 8.02
C LEU A 120 -1.89 -0.05 6.68
N LEU A 121 -2.15 -0.94 5.70
CA LEU A 121 -1.61 -0.81 4.34
C LEU A 121 -1.98 0.53 3.68
N ALA A 122 -3.23 0.96 3.83
CA ALA A 122 -3.66 2.24 3.28
C ALA A 122 -3.02 3.43 4.01
N MET A 123 -2.88 3.34 5.34
CA MET A 123 -2.27 4.40 6.16
C MET A 123 -0.82 4.66 5.78
N VAL A 124 -0.01 3.60 5.65
CA VAL A 124 1.43 3.73 5.45
C VAL A 124 1.85 3.72 3.97
N ASP A 125 0.96 3.25 3.08
CA ASP A 125 1.32 3.10 1.67
C ASP A 125 0.25 3.64 0.71
N ALA A 126 -0.89 2.98 0.51
CA ALA A 126 -1.76 3.23 -0.64
C ALA A 126 -2.32 4.66 -0.70
N SER A 127 -2.72 5.28 0.41
CA SER A 127 -3.30 6.63 0.41
C SER A 127 -2.28 7.77 0.26
N VAL A 128 -0.98 7.48 0.41
CA VAL A 128 0.11 8.46 0.39
C VAL A 128 0.83 8.44 -0.95
N GLY A 129 1.06 9.62 -1.54
CA GLY A 129 1.85 9.78 -2.76
C GLY A 129 1.03 9.86 -4.04
N GLY A 130 -0.30 9.98 -3.95
CA GLY A 130 -1.19 10.40 -5.03
C GLY A 130 -1.36 9.42 -6.19
N LYS A 131 -0.92 8.18 -6.06
CA LYS A 131 -1.26 7.13 -7.04
C LYS A 131 -2.71 6.73 -6.82
N THR A 132 -3.53 6.81 -7.86
CA THR A 132 -4.94 6.40 -7.85
C THR A 132 -5.20 5.51 -9.05
N GLY A 133 -6.19 4.61 -8.98
CA GLY A 133 -6.46 3.75 -10.13
C GLY A 133 -7.37 2.58 -9.84
N ILE A 134 -7.59 1.81 -10.90
CA ILE A 134 -8.42 0.62 -10.94
C ILE A 134 -7.70 -0.55 -11.61
N ASN A 135 -8.19 -1.75 -11.35
CA ASN A 135 -7.78 -2.96 -12.06
C ASN A 135 -8.47 -2.99 -13.44
N PHE A 136 -7.81 -3.54 -14.44
CA PHE A 136 -8.37 -3.67 -15.78
C PHE A 136 -7.83 -4.90 -16.49
N ASN A 137 -8.68 -5.64 -17.18
CA ASN A 137 -8.32 -6.87 -17.92
C ASN A 137 -7.52 -7.90 -17.10
N GLY A 138 -7.85 -8.07 -15.81
CA GLY A 138 -7.16 -9.00 -14.93
C GLY A 138 -5.82 -8.50 -14.39
N LEU A 139 -5.40 -7.28 -14.75
CA LEU A 139 -4.17 -6.66 -14.26
C LEU A 139 -4.48 -5.66 -13.15
N LYS A 140 -3.71 -5.73 -12.05
CA LYS A 140 -3.84 -4.80 -10.92
C LYS A 140 -3.32 -3.41 -11.29
N ASN A 141 -4.06 -2.36 -10.87
CA ASN A 141 -3.66 -0.95 -10.99
C ASN A 141 -3.22 -0.57 -12.41
N GLU A 142 -3.92 -1.09 -13.44
CA GLU A 142 -3.55 -0.89 -14.85
C GLU A 142 -3.90 0.49 -15.35
N ILE A 143 -5.03 1.02 -14.89
CA ILE A 143 -5.52 2.35 -15.29
C ILE A 143 -5.56 3.24 -14.06
N GLY A 144 -4.93 4.40 -14.12
CA GLY A 144 -4.87 5.32 -13.00
C GLY A 144 -4.34 6.70 -13.36
N ALA A 145 -4.21 7.52 -12.32
CA ALA A 145 -3.68 8.88 -12.42
C ALA A 145 -2.79 9.20 -11.21
N PHE A 146 -1.85 10.10 -11.41
CA PHE A 146 -1.17 10.79 -10.32
C PHE A 146 -2.01 12.00 -9.92
N ALA A 147 -2.84 11.82 -8.91
CA ALA A 147 -3.77 12.83 -8.40
C ALA A 147 -3.73 12.81 -6.86
N PRO A 148 -2.92 13.67 -6.22
CA PRO A 148 -2.83 13.69 -4.76
C PRO A 148 -4.13 14.17 -4.13
N ALA A 149 -4.54 13.54 -3.02
CA ALA A 149 -5.62 14.03 -2.17
C ALA A 149 -5.28 15.42 -1.61
N SER A 150 -6.27 16.21 -1.29
CA SER A 150 -6.07 17.47 -0.54
C SER A 150 -5.45 17.20 0.81
N SER A 151 -5.97 16.18 1.52
CA SER A 151 -5.42 15.70 2.79
C SER A 151 -5.57 14.20 2.92
N VAL A 152 -4.66 13.57 3.67
CA VAL A 152 -4.77 12.19 4.18
C VAL A 152 -4.81 12.26 5.69
N LEU A 153 -5.89 11.78 6.29
CA LEU A 153 -6.12 11.83 7.73
C LEU A 153 -5.91 10.43 8.31
N ILE A 154 -4.81 10.22 9.00
CA ILE A 154 -4.43 8.92 9.58
C ILE A 154 -4.91 8.85 11.02
N GLU A 155 -5.94 8.01 11.25
CA GLU A 155 -6.48 7.71 12.57
C GLU A 155 -6.27 6.24 12.89
N THR A 156 -5.33 5.96 13.80
CA THR A 156 -4.93 4.58 14.12
C THR A 156 -5.97 3.80 14.93
N GLU A 157 -6.96 4.46 15.53
CA GLU A 157 -8.07 3.76 16.19
C GLU A 157 -8.90 2.89 15.23
N PHE A 158 -8.94 3.21 13.93
CA PHE A 158 -9.57 2.34 12.93
C PHE A 158 -8.91 0.96 12.85
N LEU A 159 -7.64 0.82 13.20
CA LEU A 159 -6.93 -0.46 13.21
C LEU A 159 -7.51 -1.46 14.21
N ARG A 160 -8.29 -1.00 15.21
CA ARG A 160 -9.02 -1.90 16.14
C ARG A 160 -10.13 -2.69 15.46
N THR A 161 -10.57 -2.27 14.28
CA THR A 161 -11.59 -2.96 13.48
C THR A 161 -10.98 -3.91 12.45
N LEU A 162 -9.64 -3.92 12.34
CA LEU A 162 -8.91 -4.67 11.33
C LEU A 162 -8.55 -6.06 11.85
N ASP A 163 -8.74 -7.09 11.04
CA ASP A 163 -8.27 -8.44 11.35
C ASP A 163 -6.73 -8.55 11.27
N ALA A 164 -6.19 -9.60 11.90
CA ALA A 164 -4.75 -9.80 11.98
C ALA A 164 -4.08 -9.97 10.60
N HIS A 165 -4.74 -10.62 9.64
CA HIS A 165 -4.17 -10.80 8.30
C HIS A 165 -4.00 -9.47 7.57
N ASN A 166 -5.02 -8.62 7.60
CA ASN A 166 -4.95 -7.28 7.01
C ASN A 166 -4.00 -6.36 7.79
N PHE A 167 -3.88 -6.53 9.10
CA PHE A 167 -2.87 -5.82 9.88
C PHE A 167 -1.45 -6.19 9.41
N PHE A 168 -1.12 -7.49 9.36
CA PHE A 168 0.19 -7.94 8.88
C PHE A 168 0.46 -7.57 7.42
N SER A 169 -0.58 -7.52 6.57
CA SER A 169 -0.41 -7.01 5.20
C SER A 169 0.11 -5.58 5.17
N GLY A 170 -0.38 -4.69 6.04
CA GLY A 170 0.15 -3.35 6.17
C GLY A 170 1.51 -3.29 6.86
N TYR A 171 1.75 -4.17 7.83
CA TYR A 171 2.99 -4.22 8.59
C TYR A 171 4.21 -4.62 7.74
N ALA A 172 4.01 -5.41 6.70
CA ALA A 172 5.07 -5.72 5.72
C ALA A 172 5.60 -4.46 5.02
N GLU A 173 4.73 -3.50 4.72
CA GLU A 173 5.14 -2.21 4.16
C GLU A 173 5.91 -1.36 5.19
N MET A 174 5.52 -1.38 6.45
CA MET A 174 6.31 -0.73 7.51
C MET A 174 7.69 -1.37 7.63
N LEU A 175 7.79 -2.70 7.60
CA LEU A 175 9.07 -3.42 7.62
C LEU A 175 9.95 -3.02 6.42
N LYS A 176 9.38 -2.90 5.23
CA LYS A 176 10.06 -2.35 4.05
C LYS A 176 10.55 -0.92 4.31
N HIS A 177 9.72 -0.06 4.89
CA HIS A 177 10.10 1.32 5.23
C HIS A 177 11.26 1.35 6.25
N GLY A 178 11.26 0.47 7.25
CA GLY A 178 12.39 0.30 8.16
C GLY A 178 13.69 -0.04 7.43
N LEU A 179 13.65 -1.04 6.53
CA LEU A 179 14.80 -1.49 5.76
C LEU A 179 15.38 -0.42 4.83
N ILE A 180 14.53 0.40 4.20
CA ILE A 180 14.98 1.44 3.26
C ILE A 180 15.31 2.77 3.94
N SER A 181 15.07 2.93 5.24
CA SER A 181 15.28 4.19 5.96
C SER A 181 16.49 4.17 6.89
N ASN A 182 16.38 3.50 8.03
CA ASN A 182 17.46 3.47 9.03
C ASN A 182 17.31 2.30 10.00
N THR A 183 18.45 1.95 10.63
CA THR A 183 18.56 0.80 11.54
C THR A 183 17.67 0.94 12.78
N ALA A 184 17.43 2.15 13.28
CA ALA A 184 16.61 2.35 14.47
C ALA A 184 15.15 1.98 14.21
N HIS A 185 14.57 2.52 13.13
CA HIS A 185 13.19 2.21 12.75
C HIS A 185 13.00 0.73 12.40
N TRP A 186 13.95 0.12 11.66
CA TRP A 186 13.95 -1.32 11.40
C TRP A 186 13.94 -2.16 12.66
N ALA A 187 14.82 -1.83 13.64
CA ALA A 187 14.92 -2.57 14.90
C ALA A 187 13.66 -2.44 15.76
N GLU A 188 13.06 -1.26 15.83
CA GLU A 188 11.79 -1.00 16.53
C GLU A 188 10.65 -1.83 15.93
N LEU A 189 10.57 -1.94 14.60
CA LEU A 189 9.58 -2.76 13.94
C LEU A 189 9.77 -4.25 14.21
N LEU A 190 11.02 -4.75 14.28
CA LEU A 190 11.27 -6.15 14.65
C LEU A 190 10.95 -6.44 16.12
N ALA A 191 11.07 -5.44 16.98
CA ALA A 191 10.85 -5.58 18.43
C ALA A 191 9.41 -5.32 18.87
N PHE A 192 8.55 -4.80 17.98
CA PHE A 192 7.15 -4.47 18.30
C PHE A 192 6.34 -5.73 18.60
N ASP A 193 5.73 -5.79 19.79
CA ASP A 193 4.88 -6.90 20.20
C ASP A 193 3.50 -6.80 19.54
N THR A 194 3.32 -7.57 18.48
CA THR A 194 2.06 -7.61 17.70
C THR A 194 0.93 -8.38 18.39
N GLU A 195 1.24 -9.18 19.44
CA GLU A 195 0.22 -9.89 20.21
C GLU A 195 -0.36 -8.98 21.32
N LYS A 196 0.49 -8.10 21.88
CA LYS A 196 0.11 -7.14 22.92
C LYS A 196 0.28 -5.71 22.41
N MET A 197 -0.50 -5.37 21.39
CA MET A 197 -0.38 -4.09 20.70
C MET A 197 -0.56 -2.90 21.63
N ASP A 198 0.52 -2.11 21.80
CA ASP A 198 0.43 -0.75 22.30
C ASP A 198 0.05 0.19 21.14
N TYR A 199 -1.21 0.59 21.08
CA TYR A 199 -1.73 1.46 20.00
C TYR A 199 -1.10 2.86 20.02
N GLY A 200 -0.67 3.35 21.17
CA GLY A 200 0.06 4.62 21.26
C GLY A 200 1.40 4.53 20.55
N TYR A 201 2.17 3.49 20.87
CA TYR A 201 3.46 3.25 20.22
C TYR A 201 3.30 2.86 18.74
N LEU A 202 2.26 2.07 18.39
CA LEU A 202 1.94 1.78 17.00
C LEU A 202 1.70 3.06 16.18
N LYS A 203 0.99 4.03 16.75
CA LYS A 203 0.76 5.34 16.11
C LYS A 203 2.07 6.06 15.79
N GLU A 204 3.05 6.01 16.70
CA GLU A 204 4.36 6.58 16.45
C GLU A 204 5.10 5.85 15.31
N LEU A 205 5.06 4.50 15.30
CA LEU A 205 5.68 3.69 14.24
C LEU A 205 5.03 3.94 12.88
N VAL A 206 3.70 4.07 12.84
CA VAL A 206 2.95 4.46 11.63
C VAL A 206 3.40 5.83 11.15
N GLY A 207 3.49 6.82 12.04
CA GLY A 207 3.96 8.16 11.69
C GLY A 207 5.35 8.17 11.09
N ARG A 208 6.30 7.40 11.65
CA ARG A 208 7.66 7.25 11.10
C ARG A 208 7.65 6.57 9.71
N SER A 209 6.86 5.52 9.54
CA SER A 209 6.73 4.85 8.25
C SER A 209 6.13 5.76 7.17
N VAL A 210 5.13 6.55 7.53
CA VAL A 210 4.54 7.56 6.64
C VAL A 210 5.58 8.61 6.22
N GLN A 211 6.36 9.12 7.18
CA GLN A 211 7.40 10.10 6.92
C GLN A 211 8.44 9.57 5.91
N VAL A 212 8.87 8.30 6.06
CA VAL A 212 9.79 7.67 5.09
C VAL A 212 9.22 7.72 3.67
N LYS A 213 7.93 7.41 3.52
CA LYS A 213 7.29 7.45 2.21
C LYS A 213 7.12 8.87 1.69
N GLU A 214 6.71 9.83 2.52
CA GLU A 214 6.58 11.23 2.13
C GLU A 214 7.91 11.81 1.64
N ASP A 215 8.99 11.58 2.37
CA ASP A 215 10.33 12.05 2.02
C ASP A 215 10.79 11.54 0.64
N ILE A 216 10.49 10.28 0.34
CA ILE A 216 10.80 9.66 -0.95
C ILE A 216 9.91 10.20 -2.07
N VAL A 217 8.60 10.35 -1.82
CA VAL A 217 7.63 10.85 -2.80
C VAL A 217 7.87 12.33 -3.11
N GLU A 218 8.25 13.13 -2.13
CA GLU A 218 8.57 14.56 -2.34
C GLU A 218 9.78 14.72 -3.27
N GLN A 219 10.78 13.84 -3.16
CA GLN A 219 11.97 13.86 -4.02
C GLN A 219 11.69 13.34 -5.44
N ASP A 220 10.76 12.39 -5.59
CA ASP A 220 10.47 11.75 -6.87
C ASP A 220 8.97 11.42 -7.01
N PRO A 221 8.12 12.41 -7.30
CA PRO A 221 6.67 12.22 -7.38
C PRO A 221 6.21 11.20 -8.44
N PHE A 222 7.00 11.04 -9.52
CA PHE A 222 6.63 10.24 -10.70
C PHE A 222 7.39 8.91 -10.84
N GLU A 223 8.19 8.52 -9.83
CA GLU A 223 8.90 7.23 -9.80
C GLU A 223 9.94 7.05 -10.93
N HIS A 224 10.64 8.10 -11.27
CA HIS A 224 11.74 8.01 -12.24
C HIS A 224 13.08 7.60 -11.62
N GLY A 225 13.28 7.83 -10.33
CA GLY A 225 14.52 7.63 -9.59
C GLY A 225 14.32 6.98 -8.22
N ILE A 226 14.57 7.75 -7.14
CA ILE A 226 14.64 7.23 -5.76
C ILE A 226 13.32 6.60 -5.27
N ARG A 227 12.16 6.99 -5.80
CA ARG A 227 10.88 6.38 -5.42
C ARG A 227 10.83 4.87 -5.74
N LYS A 228 11.70 4.39 -6.63
CA LYS A 228 11.89 2.94 -6.88
C LYS A 228 12.40 2.19 -5.64
N ALA A 229 12.94 2.88 -4.64
CA ALA A 229 13.29 2.30 -3.34
C ALA A 229 12.09 1.61 -2.67
N LEU A 230 10.90 2.16 -2.84
CA LEU A 230 9.65 1.58 -2.35
C LEU A 230 9.30 0.23 -3.01
N ASN A 231 10.04 -0.18 -4.03
CA ASN A 231 9.86 -1.46 -4.71
C ASN A 231 10.67 -2.61 -4.11
N LEU A 232 11.40 -2.41 -3.00
CA LEU A 232 12.04 -3.51 -2.28
C LEU A 232 11.00 -4.58 -1.91
N GLY A 233 11.25 -5.82 -2.25
CA GLY A 233 10.34 -6.96 -2.04
C GLY A 233 9.24 -7.09 -3.10
N HIS A 234 9.03 -6.10 -3.95
CA HIS A 234 7.90 -6.09 -4.88
C HIS A 234 8.16 -6.85 -6.19
N THR A 235 9.40 -6.92 -6.67
CA THR A 235 9.69 -7.61 -7.92
C THR A 235 9.37 -9.10 -7.81
N VAL A 236 9.78 -9.73 -6.72
CA VAL A 236 9.44 -11.13 -6.43
C VAL A 236 8.02 -11.25 -5.86
N GLY A 237 7.61 -10.33 -5.00
CA GLY A 237 6.27 -10.31 -4.39
C GLY A 237 5.15 -10.31 -5.43
N HIS A 238 5.20 -9.48 -6.45
CA HIS A 238 4.22 -9.46 -7.55
C HIS A 238 4.21 -10.77 -8.35
N ALA A 239 5.35 -11.43 -8.51
CA ALA A 239 5.40 -12.75 -9.14
C ALA A 239 4.69 -13.80 -8.28
N PHE A 240 4.84 -13.75 -6.95
CA PHE A 240 4.09 -14.62 -6.04
C PHE A 240 2.59 -14.33 -6.07
N GLU A 241 2.16 -13.06 -6.08
CA GLU A 241 0.75 -12.70 -6.26
C GLU A 241 0.19 -13.25 -7.58
N SER A 242 0.94 -13.11 -8.68
CA SER A 242 0.53 -13.58 -10.00
C SER A 242 0.42 -15.09 -10.06
N LEU A 243 1.36 -15.82 -9.45
CA LEU A 243 1.30 -17.28 -9.36
C LEU A 243 0.11 -17.73 -8.50
N ALA A 244 -0.09 -17.10 -7.34
CA ALA A 244 -1.19 -17.40 -6.44
C ALA A 244 -2.56 -17.17 -7.10
N LEU A 245 -2.71 -16.08 -7.83
CA LEU A 245 -3.93 -15.78 -8.58
C LEU A 245 -4.18 -16.80 -9.70
N ALA A 246 -3.13 -17.17 -10.46
CA ALA A 246 -3.23 -18.17 -11.51
C ALA A 246 -3.57 -19.59 -10.99
N GLU A 247 -3.34 -19.85 -9.70
CA GLU A 247 -3.64 -21.10 -9.01
C GLU A 247 -4.92 -21.02 -8.16
N ASN A 248 -5.71 -19.96 -8.28
CA ASN A 248 -6.93 -19.71 -7.50
C ASN A 248 -6.73 -19.77 -5.97
N ARG A 249 -5.58 -19.33 -5.48
CA ARG A 249 -5.25 -19.18 -4.06
C ARG A 249 -4.74 -17.79 -3.74
N PRO A 250 -5.60 -16.75 -3.91
CA PRO A 250 -5.17 -15.36 -3.76
C PRO A 250 -4.54 -15.11 -2.39
N ILE A 251 -3.54 -14.23 -2.38
CA ILE A 251 -2.80 -13.82 -1.19
C ILE A 251 -2.91 -12.31 -1.01
N LEU A 252 -2.79 -11.84 0.22
CA LEU A 252 -2.74 -10.41 0.51
C LEU A 252 -1.39 -9.82 0.05
N HIS A 253 -1.44 -8.60 -0.48
CA HIS A 253 -0.29 -7.90 -1.05
C HIS A 253 0.92 -7.87 -0.10
N GLY A 254 0.74 -7.45 1.15
CA GLY A 254 1.85 -7.36 2.10
C GLY A 254 2.50 -8.70 2.44
N TYR A 255 1.76 -9.82 2.38
CA TYR A 255 2.36 -11.15 2.51
C TYR A 255 3.30 -11.44 1.35
N ALA A 256 2.88 -11.14 0.12
CA ALA A 256 3.72 -11.28 -1.05
C ALA A 256 4.97 -10.40 -0.96
N VAL A 257 4.83 -9.15 -0.50
CA VAL A 257 5.95 -8.23 -0.27
C VAL A 257 6.90 -8.76 0.80
N ALA A 258 6.40 -9.27 1.93
CA ALA A 258 7.22 -9.85 2.98
C ALA A 258 8.07 -11.03 2.46
N TRP A 259 7.46 -11.95 1.73
CA TRP A 259 8.19 -13.07 1.12
C TRP A 259 9.15 -12.61 0.02
N GLY A 260 8.78 -11.58 -0.75
CA GLY A 260 9.66 -10.94 -1.71
C GLY A 260 10.88 -10.29 -1.05
N ILE A 261 10.72 -9.69 0.13
CA ILE A 261 11.83 -9.15 0.93
C ILE A 261 12.83 -10.26 1.28
N VAL A 262 12.38 -11.47 1.67
CA VAL A 262 13.29 -12.61 1.92
C VAL A 262 14.18 -12.87 0.71
N CYS A 263 13.59 -12.95 -0.47
CA CYS A 263 14.27 -13.17 -1.73
C CYS A 263 15.26 -12.04 -2.08
N GLU A 264 14.79 -10.80 -2.01
CA GLU A 264 15.59 -9.63 -2.42
C GLU A 264 16.67 -9.27 -1.40
N LEU A 265 16.53 -9.65 -0.12
CA LEU A 265 17.62 -9.56 0.87
C LEU A 265 18.72 -10.60 0.60
N TYR A 266 18.38 -11.80 0.11
CA TYR A 266 19.37 -12.76 -0.36
C TYR A 266 20.18 -12.18 -1.54
N LEU A 267 19.51 -11.62 -2.54
CA LEU A 267 20.20 -10.95 -3.65
C LEU A 267 21.02 -9.75 -3.16
N SER A 268 20.53 -9.00 -2.19
CA SER A 268 21.26 -7.89 -1.55
C SER A 268 22.54 -8.38 -0.89
N HIS A 269 22.47 -9.50 -0.14
CA HIS A 269 23.66 -10.09 0.46
C HIS A 269 24.68 -10.56 -0.60
N LEU A 270 24.20 -11.24 -1.63
CA LEU A 270 25.06 -11.80 -2.67
C LEU A 270 25.72 -10.71 -3.54
N LYS A 271 24.96 -9.68 -3.93
CA LYS A 271 25.39 -8.71 -4.96
C LYS A 271 25.95 -7.41 -4.39
N THR A 272 25.46 -6.98 -3.24
CA THR A 272 25.82 -5.69 -2.65
C THR A 272 26.47 -5.80 -1.28
N GLY A 273 26.54 -7.02 -0.71
CA GLY A 273 27.20 -7.28 0.57
C GLY A 273 26.33 -6.95 1.79
N PHE A 274 25.01 -6.92 1.66
CA PHE A 274 24.10 -6.66 2.79
C PHE A 274 24.43 -7.58 3.99
N PRO A 275 24.46 -7.05 5.23
CA PRO A 275 24.89 -7.80 6.40
C PRO A 275 24.05 -9.05 6.68
N LYS A 276 24.72 -10.20 6.82
CA LYS A 276 24.08 -11.50 7.00
C LYS A 276 23.27 -11.63 8.28
N ASP A 277 23.68 -10.95 9.34
CA ASP A 277 22.99 -10.93 10.63
C ASP A 277 21.67 -10.19 10.53
N LYS A 278 21.62 -9.03 9.86
CA LYS A 278 20.40 -8.26 9.62
C LYS A 278 19.45 -8.98 8.67
N MET A 279 19.98 -9.60 7.62
CA MET A 279 19.20 -10.47 6.74
C MET A 279 18.52 -11.58 7.52
N ARG A 280 19.26 -12.31 8.38
CA ARG A 280 18.70 -13.39 9.19
C ARG A 280 17.63 -12.93 10.17
N GLN A 281 17.83 -11.82 10.85
CA GLN A 281 16.85 -11.25 11.78
C GLN A 281 15.55 -10.90 11.05
N THR A 282 15.65 -10.25 9.88
CA THR A 282 14.47 -9.91 9.08
C THR A 282 13.75 -11.16 8.57
N ILE A 283 14.49 -12.16 8.05
CA ILE A 283 13.92 -13.42 7.58
C ILE A 283 13.22 -14.16 8.73
N GLN A 284 13.82 -14.21 9.91
CA GLN A 284 13.22 -14.87 11.06
C GLN A 284 11.90 -14.19 11.43
N PHE A 285 11.87 -12.86 11.52
CA PHE A 285 10.64 -12.12 11.78
C PHE A 285 9.55 -12.42 10.72
N ILE A 286 9.92 -12.44 9.43
CA ILE A 286 8.98 -12.74 8.36
C ILE A 286 8.45 -14.19 8.48
N LYS A 287 9.32 -15.14 8.75
CA LYS A 287 8.96 -16.55 8.94
C LYS A 287 7.95 -16.75 10.08
N ASP A 288 8.19 -16.07 11.21
CA ASP A 288 7.38 -16.22 12.41
C ASP A 288 5.98 -15.59 12.26
N ASN A 289 5.86 -14.49 11.51
CA ASN A 289 4.63 -13.73 11.41
C ASN A 289 3.83 -13.95 10.11
N TYR A 290 4.49 -14.34 9.01
CA TYR A 290 3.86 -14.48 7.68
C TYR A 290 3.81 -15.93 7.19
N GLY A 291 4.52 -16.85 7.85
CA GLY A 291 4.66 -18.21 7.33
C GLY A 291 5.35 -18.23 5.97
N ALA A 292 5.02 -19.22 5.14
CA ALA A 292 5.66 -19.43 3.85
C ALA A 292 4.66 -19.45 2.69
N PHE A 293 5.01 -18.82 1.57
CA PHE A 293 4.38 -19.07 0.28
C PHE A 293 4.99 -20.32 -0.35
N THR A 294 4.17 -21.34 -0.54
CA THR A 294 4.65 -22.64 -1.02
C THR A 294 4.63 -22.76 -2.53
N PHE A 295 5.74 -23.17 -3.13
CA PHE A 295 5.89 -23.51 -4.54
C PHE A 295 7.04 -24.52 -4.71
N ASP A 296 7.06 -25.21 -5.84
CA ASP A 296 8.10 -26.19 -6.18
C ASP A 296 9.00 -25.70 -7.33
N CYS A 297 10.09 -26.42 -7.59
CA CYS A 297 11.05 -26.04 -8.65
C CYS A 297 10.44 -26.02 -10.06
N LYS A 298 9.31 -26.72 -10.30
CA LYS A 298 8.62 -26.70 -11.60
C LYS A 298 7.95 -25.36 -11.88
N GLN A 299 7.75 -24.54 -10.85
CA GLN A 299 7.11 -23.23 -10.96
C GLN A 299 8.13 -22.08 -11.17
N TYR A 300 9.44 -22.36 -11.09
CA TYR A 300 10.49 -21.33 -11.25
C TYR A 300 10.40 -20.60 -12.60
N GLU A 301 10.18 -21.32 -13.69
CA GLU A 301 10.02 -20.71 -15.01
C GLU A 301 8.79 -19.79 -15.08
N ARG A 302 7.70 -20.18 -14.44
CA ARG A 302 6.49 -19.34 -14.37
C ARG A 302 6.73 -18.08 -13.56
N LEU A 303 7.36 -18.22 -12.38
CA LEU A 303 7.72 -17.07 -11.54
C LEU A 303 8.67 -16.11 -12.28
N TYR A 304 9.68 -16.65 -12.95
CA TYR A 304 10.58 -15.85 -13.77
C TYR A 304 9.83 -15.10 -14.89
N GLY A 305 8.91 -15.78 -15.57
CA GLY A 305 8.05 -15.17 -16.59
C GLY A 305 7.19 -14.04 -16.03
N PHE A 306 6.56 -14.22 -14.86
CA PHE A 306 5.79 -13.15 -14.20
C PHE A 306 6.66 -11.95 -13.84
N MET A 307 7.90 -12.16 -13.37
CA MET A 307 8.84 -11.07 -13.10
C MET A 307 9.21 -10.32 -14.38
N GLN A 308 9.42 -10.99 -15.52
CA GLN A 308 9.74 -10.33 -16.80
C GLN A 308 8.60 -9.42 -17.30
N HIS A 309 7.35 -9.78 -17.01
CA HIS A 309 6.16 -9.03 -17.42
C HIS A 309 5.72 -7.94 -16.43
N ASP A 310 6.43 -7.77 -15.30
CA ASP A 310 6.13 -6.66 -14.37
C ASP A 310 6.33 -5.31 -15.08
N LYS A 311 5.38 -4.39 -14.87
CA LYS A 311 5.36 -3.03 -15.46
C LYS A 311 6.62 -2.21 -15.22
N LYS A 312 7.40 -2.56 -14.20
CA LYS A 312 8.65 -1.89 -13.82
C LYS A 312 9.82 -2.27 -14.74
N ASN A 313 9.65 -3.26 -15.59
CA ASN A 313 10.70 -3.82 -16.42
C ASN A 313 10.67 -3.25 -17.83
N ASN A 314 11.82 -2.82 -18.32
CA ASN A 314 12.02 -2.38 -19.70
C ASN A 314 12.62 -3.51 -20.53
N ALA A 315 11.94 -3.86 -21.64
CA ALA A 315 12.44 -4.84 -22.63
C ALA A 315 12.80 -6.23 -22.05
N GLY A 316 12.07 -6.70 -21.03
CA GLY A 316 12.28 -8.05 -20.44
C GLY A 316 13.45 -8.13 -19.46
N VAL A 317 14.11 -7.01 -19.12
CA VAL A 317 15.15 -6.96 -18.09
C VAL A 317 14.49 -6.80 -16.72
N ILE A 318 14.69 -7.78 -15.83
CA ILE A 318 14.16 -7.74 -14.47
C ILE A 318 15.02 -6.80 -13.63
N ASN A 319 14.36 -5.77 -13.07
CA ASN A 319 14.99 -4.78 -12.21
C ASN A 319 14.61 -4.99 -10.74
N PHE A 320 15.62 -5.01 -9.89
CA PHE A 320 15.48 -5.13 -8.44
C PHE A 320 15.88 -3.85 -7.72
N THR A 321 15.27 -3.63 -6.58
CA THR A 321 15.79 -2.72 -5.55
C THR A 321 16.52 -3.56 -4.52
N LEU A 322 17.81 -3.34 -4.34
CA LEU A 322 18.66 -4.06 -3.40
C LEU A 322 19.24 -3.10 -2.35
N LEU A 323 19.75 -3.64 -1.26
CA LEU A 323 20.36 -2.88 -0.17
C LEU A 323 21.83 -3.28 0.00
N LYS A 324 22.72 -2.31 0.25
CA LYS A 324 24.08 -2.57 0.75
C LYS A 324 24.08 -2.64 2.28
N GLU A 325 23.27 -1.79 2.89
CA GLU A 325 23.03 -1.68 4.31
C GLU A 325 21.60 -1.21 4.53
N ILE A 326 21.05 -1.29 5.74
CA ILE A 326 19.77 -0.65 6.05
C ILE A 326 19.90 0.85 5.76
N GLY A 327 19.01 1.37 4.91
CA GLY A 327 19.03 2.74 4.45
C GLY A 327 19.98 3.04 3.28
N ASP A 328 20.87 2.11 2.89
CA ASP A 328 21.73 2.28 1.70
C ASP A 328 21.18 1.49 0.51
N ILE A 329 20.46 2.18 -0.35
CA ILE A 329 19.60 1.62 -1.40
C ILE A 329 20.32 1.62 -2.74
N SER A 330 20.24 0.51 -3.45
CA SER A 330 20.69 0.34 -4.83
C SER A 330 19.52 -0.01 -5.74
N ILE A 331 19.00 0.98 -6.47
CA ILE A 331 17.90 0.79 -7.44
C ILE A 331 18.42 0.27 -8.78
N ASN A 332 17.52 -0.27 -9.61
CA ASN A 332 17.81 -0.77 -10.97
C ASN A 332 18.93 -1.83 -11.01
N GLN A 333 18.98 -2.70 -10.02
CA GLN A 333 19.92 -3.81 -10.02
C GLN A 333 19.38 -4.97 -10.85
N THR A 334 20.26 -5.64 -11.57
CA THR A 334 19.90 -6.77 -12.43
C THR A 334 20.71 -8.01 -12.06
N THR A 335 20.19 -9.18 -12.39
CA THR A 335 20.90 -10.45 -12.24
C THR A 335 20.50 -11.43 -13.36
N ASP A 336 21.29 -12.45 -13.55
CA ASP A 336 20.98 -13.53 -14.49
C ASP A 336 19.92 -14.48 -13.92
N LYS A 337 19.40 -15.33 -14.80
CA LYS A 337 18.34 -16.30 -14.50
C LYS A 337 18.77 -17.35 -13.46
N ASP A 338 20.02 -17.80 -13.56
CA ASP A 338 20.52 -18.85 -12.66
C ASP A 338 20.59 -18.34 -11.22
N THR A 339 21.06 -17.12 -11.02
CA THR A 339 21.05 -16.44 -9.71
C THR A 339 19.62 -16.24 -9.17
N ILE A 340 18.63 -15.99 -10.05
CA ILE A 340 17.22 -15.91 -9.62
C ILE A 340 16.71 -17.29 -9.16
N PHE A 341 17.11 -18.35 -9.81
CA PHE A 341 16.73 -19.70 -9.39
C PHE A 341 17.40 -20.11 -8.07
N GLU A 342 18.68 -19.76 -7.86
CA GLU A 342 19.37 -19.92 -6.57
C GLU A 342 18.64 -19.14 -5.46
N MET A 343 18.15 -17.94 -5.74
CA MET A 343 17.35 -17.15 -4.80
C MET A 343 16.05 -17.89 -4.42
N PHE A 344 15.37 -18.55 -5.35
CA PHE A 344 14.19 -19.36 -5.04
C PHE A 344 14.53 -20.59 -4.22
N ASP A 345 15.65 -21.26 -4.49
CA ASP A 345 16.13 -22.37 -3.67
C ASP A 345 16.44 -21.91 -2.25
N PHE A 346 17.17 -20.78 -2.10
CA PHE A 346 17.41 -20.15 -0.78
C PHE A 346 16.11 -19.85 -0.04
N TYR A 347 15.12 -19.24 -0.71
CA TYR A 347 13.84 -18.95 -0.10
C TYR A 347 13.18 -20.22 0.43
N ARG A 348 13.10 -21.28 -0.38
CA ARG A 348 12.49 -22.56 0.01
C ARG A 348 13.20 -23.18 1.21
N GLU A 349 14.52 -23.21 1.21
CA GLU A 349 15.32 -23.74 2.33
C GLU A 349 15.06 -22.93 3.62
N CYS A 350 15.12 -21.60 3.54
CA CYS A 350 14.88 -20.74 4.71
C CYS A 350 13.48 -20.89 5.28
N MET A 351 12.48 -21.08 4.43
CA MET A 351 11.10 -21.23 4.82
C MET A 351 10.73 -22.67 5.22
N GLY A 352 11.64 -23.62 5.06
CA GLY A 352 11.48 -25.02 5.50
C GLY A 352 10.70 -25.89 4.52
N MET A 353 10.89 -25.67 3.22
CA MET A 353 10.24 -26.40 2.12
C MET A 353 11.20 -27.36 1.42
#